data_0ada28c2408ecb5b775eeab2b5185335
#
_entry.id   0ada28c2408ecb5b775eeab2b5185335
#
_cell.length_a   1.000
_cell.length_b   1.000
_cell.length_c   1.000
_cell.angle_alpha   90.00
_cell.angle_beta   90.00
_cell.angle_gamma   90.00
#
_symmetry.space_group_name_H-M   'P 1'
#
loop_
_entity.id
_entity.type
_entity.pdbx_description
1 polymer ?
#
loop_
_entity_poly.entity_id
_entity_poly.type
_entity_poly.pdbx_seq_one_letter_code
_entity_poly.pdbx_strand_id
1 'polypeptide(L)'
;MHSKQQLGMTLQLYALGEKPRLLLMVSQHGHGPNHLLFRCKSGQLAVDIPAIVSNHTTLEALAASYGIPFVHLPLKGGSSPEAQATKAAQKQQVLALIGRERVDLVMLARYMQILSKDFCHALAGLAINIHHSVLPGFKGARPYLQARARGVELIGATAHDANAYLDEGPIIEQDVQRVDHWLSAQDFTAVGREIEGRVLARPLRRHVERPVRVNGHKCVVFR
;
A
#
# COMPACT_ATOMS: atom_id res chain seq x y z
N MET A 1 -37.13 7.78 0.09
CA MET A 1 -36.23 7.78 1.29
C MET A 1 -36.60 6.74 2.36
N HIS A 2 -37.71 6.01 2.24
CA HIS A 2 -38.23 5.09 3.30
C HIS A 2 -37.61 3.66 3.34
N SER A 3 -36.88 3.22 2.30
CA SER A 3 -36.38 1.83 2.22
C SER A 3 -35.06 1.54 2.94
N LYS A 4 -34.34 2.56 3.40
CA LYS A 4 -33.01 2.43 4.02
C LYS A 4 -33.01 1.85 5.42
N GLN A 5 -34.01 2.21 6.23
CA GLN A 5 -34.08 1.77 7.65
C GLN A 5 -34.57 0.32 7.82
N GLN A 6 -35.35 -0.19 6.87
CA GLN A 6 -35.93 -1.54 6.95
C GLN A 6 -34.93 -2.66 6.61
N LEU A 7 -33.85 -2.38 5.88
CA LEU A 7 -32.90 -3.39 5.40
C LEU A 7 -31.52 -3.36 6.08
N GLY A 8 -31.29 -2.48 7.04
CA GLY A 8 -29.99 -2.31 7.70
C GLY A 8 -28.85 -1.92 6.75
N MET A 9 -29.18 -1.32 5.60
CA MET A 9 -28.18 -1.00 4.56
C MET A 9 -27.53 0.34 4.81
N THR A 10 -26.21 0.41 4.74
CA THR A 10 -25.41 1.64 4.69
C THR A 10 -25.19 2.04 3.24
N LEU A 11 -25.70 3.22 2.84
CA LEU A 11 -25.50 3.77 1.50
C LEU A 11 -24.46 4.90 1.56
N GLN A 12 -23.42 4.78 0.76
CA GLN A 12 -22.44 5.84 0.51
C GLN A 12 -22.66 6.38 -0.91
N LEU A 13 -22.89 7.67 -1.03
CA LEU A 13 -23.02 8.37 -2.32
C LEU A 13 -21.72 9.12 -2.58
N TYR A 14 -21.27 9.08 -3.81
CA TYR A 14 -20.06 9.74 -4.24
C TYR A 14 -20.33 10.56 -5.50
N ALA A 15 -19.70 11.71 -5.63
CA ALA A 15 -19.84 12.51 -6.84
C ALA A 15 -19.12 11.82 -8.02
N LEU A 16 -19.79 11.83 -9.17
CA LEU A 16 -19.18 11.37 -10.42
C LEU A 16 -18.08 12.35 -10.83
N GLY A 17 -16.87 11.83 -11.13
CA GLY A 17 -15.76 12.64 -11.62
C GLY A 17 -14.80 13.16 -10.54
N GLU A 18 -15.10 13.03 -9.26
CA GLU A 18 -14.12 13.31 -8.22
C GLU A 18 -13.04 12.22 -8.18
N LYS A 19 -11.77 12.66 -8.31
CA LYS A 19 -10.62 11.77 -8.16
C LYS A 19 -10.36 11.54 -6.69
N PRO A 20 -10.28 10.28 -6.21
CA PRO A 20 -9.89 10.02 -4.84
C PRO A 20 -8.47 10.50 -4.58
N ARG A 21 -8.24 11.00 -3.38
CA ARG A 21 -6.96 11.54 -2.93
C ARG A 21 -6.14 10.47 -2.23
N LEU A 22 -5.01 10.13 -2.83
CA LEU A 22 -4.11 9.06 -2.41
C LEU A 22 -2.89 9.62 -1.70
N LEU A 23 -2.66 9.29 -0.43
CA LEU A 23 -1.38 9.48 0.23
C LEU A 23 -0.47 8.28 -0.04
N LEU A 24 0.69 8.51 -0.65
CA LEU A 24 1.64 7.46 -0.95
C LEU A 24 2.75 7.45 0.10
N MET A 25 2.84 6.36 0.87
CA MET A 25 3.91 6.16 1.86
C MET A 25 4.95 5.17 1.32
N VAL A 26 6.21 5.60 1.32
CA VAL A 26 7.32 4.86 0.71
C VAL A 26 8.56 4.84 1.62
N SER A 27 9.52 3.96 1.33
CA SER A 27 10.86 4.01 1.92
C SER A 27 11.92 4.23 0.83
N GLN A 28 12.76 3.23 0.53
CA GLN A 28 13.90 3.39 -0.38
C GLN A 28 13.65 2.88 -1.82
N HIS A 29 12.67 1.99 -2.01
CA HIS A 29 12.44 1.34 -3.29
C HIS A 29 11.47 2.12 -4.17
N GLY A 30 11.94 2.58 -5.34
CA GLY A 30 11.18 3.46 -6.24
C GLY A 30 10.41 2.77 -7.36
N HIS A 31 10.62 1.47 -7.63
CA HIS A 31 10.00 0.78 -8.77
C HIS A 31 8.46 0.81 -8.74
N GLY A 32 7.86 0.44 -7.59
CA GLY A 32 6.40 0.47 -7.42
C GLY A 32 5.83 1.89 -7.46
N PRO A 33 6.35 2.84 -6.65
CA PRO A 33 5.98 4.24 -6.73
C PRO A 33 6.07 4.83 -8.14
N ASN A 34 7.17 4.65 -8.85
CA ASN A 34 7.35 5.17 -10.20
C ASN A 34 6.31 4.60 -11.18
N HIS A 35 6.04 3.29 -11.12
CA HIS A 35 5.01 2.66 -11.93
C HIS A 35 3.61 3.27 -11.68
N LEU A 36 3.28 3.52 -10.41
CA LEU A 36 2.02 4.14 -10.02
C LEU A 36 1.92 5.58 -10.51
N LEU A 37 2.95 6.39 -10.26
CA LEU A 37 3.03 7.79 -10.65
C LEU A 37 2.91 7.95 -12.18
N PHE A 38 3.58 7.08 -12.95
CA PHE A 38 3.45 7.06 -14.40
C PHE A 38 2.00 6.82 -14.84
N ARG A 39 1.30 5.85 -14.24
CA ARG A 39 -0.11 5.57 -14.55
C ARG A 39 -1.05 6.73 -14.19
N CYS A 40 -0.80 7.42 -13.10
CA CYS A 40 -1.55 8.62 -12.74
C CYS A 40 -1.31 9.74 -13.76
N LYS A 41 -0.06 10.01 -14.12
CA LYS A 41 0.32 11.06 -15.08
C LYS A 41 -0.19 10.78 -16.49
N SER A 42 -0.20 9.51 -16.91
CA SER A 42 -0.73 9.10 -18.23
C SER A 42 -2.26 9.00 -18.30
N GLY A 43 -2.97 9.30 -17.22
CA GLY A 43 -4.43 9.21 -17.17
C GLY A 43 -5.01 7.80 -17.07
N GLN A 44 -4.16 6.77 -16.95
CA GLN A 44 -4.61 5.38 -16.78
C GLN A 44 -5.22 5.11 -15.41
N LEU A 45 -4.95 5.99 -14.43
CA LEU A 45 -5.42 5.89 -13.08
C LEU A 45 -5.87 7.26 -12.60
N ALA A 46 -7.18 7.42 -12.40
CA ALA A 46 -7.80 8.68 -12.04
C ALA A 46 -7.76 8.91 -10.52
N VAL A 47 -6.58 9.21 -9.99
CA VAL A 47 -6.37 9.59 -8.58
C VAL A 47 -5.55 10.86 -8.48
N ASP A 48 -5.70 11.56 -7.37
CA ASP A 48 -4.91 12.73 -6.99
C ASP A 48 -3.93 12.34 -5.91
N ILE A 49 -2.66 12.72 -6.04
CA ILE A 49 -1.63 12.40 -5.04
C ILE A 49 -1.15 13.70 -4.39
N PRO A 50 -1.74 14.10 -3.25
CA PRO A 50 -1.42 15.37 -2.59
C PRO A 50 -0.01 15.38 -2.01
N ALA A 51 0.53 14.23 -1.62
CA ALA A 51 1.89 14.12 -1.12
C ALA A 51 2.41 12.68 -1.17
N ILE A 52 3.75 12.57 -1.21
CA ILE A 52 4.50 11.35 -0.93
C ILE A 52 5.17 11.51 0.42
N VAL A 53 4.95 10.57 1.32
CA VAL A 53 5.59 10.52 2.64
C VAL A 53 6.67 9.46 2.66
N SER A 54 7.85 9.77 3.17
CA SER A 54 8.93 8.80 3.30
C SER A 54 9.77 9.03 4.56
N ASN A 55 10.29 7.93 5.10
CA ASN A 55 11.31 7.97 6.16
C ASN A 55 12.75 8.12 5.63
N HIS A 56 12.93 8.21 4.30
CA HIS A 56 14.19 8.43 3.59
C HIS A 56 14.02 9.51 2.53
N THR A 57 15.11 10.16 2.13
CA THR A 57 15.10 11.17 1.04
C THR A 57 15.27 10.58 -0.36
N THR A 58 15.55 9.27 -0.47
CA THR A 58 15.90 8.56 -1.72
C THR A 58 14.94 8.84 -2.88
N LEU A 59 13.65 9.03 -2.61
CA LEU A 59 12.62 9.21 -3.63
C LEU A 59 12.17 10.67 -3.80
N GLU A 60 12.86 11.63 -3.19
CA GLU A 60 12.52 13.05 -3.30
C GLU A 60 12.64 13.58 -4.74
N ALA A 61 13.73 13.23 -5.43
CA ALA A 61 13.90 13.59 -6.85
C ALA A 61 12.81 12.95 -7.76
N LEU A 62 12.38 11.72 -7.45
CA LEU A 62 11.28 11.09 -8.15
C LEU A 62 9.97 11.86 -7.93
N ALA A 63 9.63 12.20 -6.70
CA ALA A 63 8.44 13.00 -6.40
C ALA A 63 8.46 14.35 -7.13
N ALA A 64 9.60 15.04 -7.10
CA ALA A 64 9.80 16.32 -7.80
C ALA A 64 9.59 16.21 -9.32
N SER A 65 10.05 15.11 -9.96
CA SER A 65 9.88 14.90 -11.41
C SER A 65 8.40 14.75 -11.84
N TYR A 66 7.52 14.41 -10.88
CA TYR A 66 6.07 14.36 -11.08
C TYR A 66 5.34 15.59 -10.53
N GLY A 67 6.05 16.56 -9.94
CA GLY A 67 5.47 17.76 -9.34
C GLY A 67 4.69 17.48 -8.06
N ILE A 68 5.00 16.39 -7.34
CA ILE A 68 4.28 15.99 -6.14
C ILE A 68 5.07 16.41 -4.90
N PRO A 69 4.42 17.04 -3.90
CA PRO A 69 5.04 17.38 -2.63
C PRO A 69 5.63 16.15 -1.93
N PHE A 70 6.87 16.28 -1.46
CA PHE A 70 7.57 15.22 -0.73
C PHE A 70 7.70 15.61 0.74
N VAL A 71 7.26 14.73 1.64
CA VAL A 71 7.29 14.93 3.09
C VAL A 71 8.24 13.93 3.71
N HIS A 72 9.43 14.40 4.09
CA HIS A 72 10.44 13.57 4.75
C HIS A 72 10.17 13.50 6.25
N LEU A 73 9.85 12.33 6.76
CA LEU A 73 9.59 12.04 8.17
C LEU A 73 10.56 10.95 8.66
N PRO A 74 11.78 11.32 9.04
CA PRO A 74 12.83 10.36 9.40
C PRO A 74 12.45 9.58 10.67
N LEU A 75 12.86 8.32 10.70
CA LEU A 75 12.67 7.42 11.85
C LEU A 75 14.02 6.98 12.39
N LYS A 76 14.16 6.99 13.70
CA LYS A 76 15.26 6.29 14.38
C LYS A 76 14.95 4.80 14.47
N GLY A 77 15.92 3.97 14.10
CA GLY A 77 15.81 2.51 14.22
C GLY A 77 15.86 2.04 15.68
N GLY A 78 15.37 0.82 15.90
CA GLY A 78 15.40 0.18 17.21
C GLY A 78 14.15 0.45 18.06
N SER A 79 14.29 0.14 19.37
CA SER A 79 13.21 0.22 20.38
C SER A 79 13.51 1.22 21.50
N SER A 80 14.52 2.09 21.35
CA SER A 80 14.85 3.10 22.34
C SER A 80 13.69 4.10 22.54
N PRO A 81 13.65 4.82 23.67
CA PRO A 81 12.64 5.87 23.89
C PRO A 81 12.61 6.91 22.78
N GLU A 82 13.78 7.29 22.23
CA GLU A 82 13.86 8.25 21.12
C GLU A 82 13.30 7.64 19.83
N ALA A 83 13.53 6.37 19.56
CA ALA A 83 12.96 5.69 18.40
C ALA A 83 11.43 5.60 18.49
N GLN A 84 10.89 5.35 19.69
CA GLN A 84 9.45 5.36 19.95
C GLN A 84 8.88 6.77 19.79
N ALA A 85 9.57 7.80 20.29
CA ALA A 85 9.15 9.19 20.16
C ALA A 85 9.09 9.63 18.68
N THR A 86 10.10 9.26 17.87
CA THR A 86 10.09 9.58 16.42
C THR A 86 8.94 8.88 15.67
N LYS A 87 8.61 7.63 16.03
CA LYS A 87 7.45 6.92 15.48
C LYS A 87 6.12 7.58 15.87
N ALA A 88 6.01 8.01 17.12
CA ALA A 88 4.81 8.71 17.60
C ALA A 88 4.64 10.07 16.89
N ALA A 89 5.72 10.84 16.75
CA ALA A 89 5.71 12.12 16.03
C ALA A 89 5.34 11.92 14.54
N GLN A 90 5.92 10.94 13.87
CA GLN A 90 5.58 10.61 12.49
C GLN A 90 4.10 10.26 12.35
N LYS A 91 3.55 9.40 13.23
CA LYS A 91 2.13 9.05 13.24
C LYS A 91 1.25 10.31 13.29
N GLN A 92 1.53 11.23 14.22
CA GLN A 92 0.76 12.48 14.36
C GLN A 92 0.82 13.33 13.10
N GLN A 93 1.99 13.47 12.50
CA GLN A 93 2.18 14.25 11.28
C GLN A 93 1.45 13.63 10.08
N VAL A 94 1.48 12.30 9.93
CA VAL A 94 0.76 11.60 8.87
C VAL A 94 -0.75 11.74 9.06
N LEU A 95 -1.28 11.58 10.28
CA LEU A 95 -2.71 11.75 10.55
C LEU A 95 -3.18 13.20 10.31
N ALA A 96 -2.36 14.18 10.70
CA ALA A 96 -2.64 15.59 10.41
C ALA A 96 -2.64 15.86 8.88
N LEU A 97 -1.70 15.25 8.15
CA LEU A 97 -1.63 15.35 6.69
C LEU A 97 -2.88 14.72 6.04
N ILE A 98 -3.30 13.55 6.49
CA ILE A 98 -4.52 12.88 6.01
C ILE A 98 -5.75 13.79 6.17
N GLY A 99 -5.91 14.40 7.33
CA GLY A 99 -7.03 15.32 7.58
C GLY A 99 -6.94 16.60 6.73
N ARG A 100 -5.76 17.25 6.69
CA ARG A 100 -5.57 18.49 5.94
C ARG A 100 -5.78 18.31 4.44
N GLU A 101 -5.26 17.23 3.88
CA GLU A 101 -5.34 16.94 2.45
C GLU A 101 -6.61 16.17 2.07
N ARG A 102 -7.49 15.86 3.03
CA ARG A 102 -8.72 15.07 2.79
C ARG A 102 -8.40 13.78 2.03
N VAL A 103 -7.45 13.01 2.57
CA VAL A 103 -7.00 11.76 1.95
C VAL A 103 -8.09 10.70 2.06
N ASP A 104 -8.43 10.09 0.93
CA ASP A 104 -9.41 8.99 0.85
C ASP A 104 -8.75 7.62 1.00
N LEU A 105 -7.46 7.51 0.69
CA LEU A 105 -6.72 6.24 0.73
C LEU A 105 -5.24 6.48 1.04
N VAL A 106 -4.67 5.61 1.84
CA VAL A 106 -3.22 5.52 2.09
C VAL A 106 -2.67 4.26 1.42
N MET A 107 -1.62 4.40 0.62
CA MET A 107 -0.94 3.26 0.00
C MET A 107 0.45 3.11 0.59
N LEU A 108 0.71 1.97 1.23
CA LEU A 108 2.03 1.60 1.75
C LEU A 108 2.79 0.86 0.65
N ALA A 109 3.52 1.61 -0.18
CA ALA A 109 4.25 1.08 -1.32
C ALA A 109 5.71 0.81 -0.93
N ARG A 110 6.00 -0.39 -0.45
CA ARG A 110 7.32 -0.74 0.11
C ARG A 110 7.73 0.18 1.27
N TYR A 111 6.75 0.56 2.08
CA TYR A 111 6.99 1.27 3.32
C TYR A 111 7.49 0.30 4.38
N MET A 112 8.81 0.14 4.47
CA MET A 112 9.49 -0.90 5.24
C MET A 112 9.52 -0.61 6.75
N GLN A 113 8.39 -0.16 7.29
CA GLN A 113 8.19 0.12 8.71
C GLN A 113 6.98 -0.63 9.25
N ILE A 114 7.13 -1.23 10.40
CA ILE A 114 6.01 -1.82 11.13
C ILE A 114 5.24 -0.68 11.80
N LEU A 115 3.99 -0.52 11.42
CA LEU A 115 3.10 0.45 12.03
C LEU A 115 2.70 0.02 13.45
N SER A 116 2.52 0.98 14.34
CA SER A 116 1.97 0.67 15.67
C SER A 116 0.51 0.25 15.57
N LYS A 117 0.03 -0.54 16.53
CA LYS A 117 -1.38 -0.96 16.58
C LYS A 117 -2.35 0.23 16.52
N ASP A 118 -2.07 1.28 17.27
CA ASP A 118 -2.91 2.50 17.27
C ASP A 118 -2.88 3.23 15.92
N PHE A 119 -1.76 3.16 15.17
CA PHE A 119 -1.70 3.75 13.85
C PHE A 119 -2.49 2.91 12.85
N CYS A 120 -2.38 1.58 12.91
CA CYS A 120 -3.21 0.69 12.11
C CYS A 120 -4.71 0.89 12.40
N HIS A 121 -5.09 1.04 13.66
CA HIS A 121 -6.49 1.33 14.02
C HIS A 121 -6.97 2.68 13.45
N ALA A 122 -6.13 3.71 13.49
CA ALA A 122 -6.46 5.02 12.91
C ALA A 122 -6.58 4.98 11.37
N LEU A 123 -5.92 4.02 10.72
CA LEU A 123 -5.94 3.82 9.26
C LEU A 123 -6.87 2.68 8.83
N ALA A 124 -7.64 2.09 9.74
CA ALA A 124 -8.48 0.93 9.45
C ALA A 124 -9.46 1.23 8.29
N GLY A 125 -9.40 0.40 7.26
CA GLY A 125 -10.20 0.57 6.03
C GLY A 125 -9.76 1.73 5.11
N LEU A 126 -8.68 2.45 5.48
CA LEU A 126 -8.10 3.54 4.68
C LEU A 126 -6.73 3.19 4.10
N ALA A 127 -6.08 2.11 4.56
CA ALA A 127 -4.72 1.83 4.17
C ALA A 127 -4.58 0.46 3.49
N ILE A 128 -3.94 0.46 2.32
CA ILE A 128 -3.56 -0.74 1.58
C ILE A 128 -2.05 -0.91 1.68
N ASN A 129 -1.62 -2.10 2.08
CA ASN A 129 -0.21 -2.49 2.07
C ASN A 129 0.09 -3.42 0.89
N ILE A 130 1.28 -3.26 0.30
CA ILE A 130 1.80 -4.19 -0.69
C ILE A 130 2.89 -5.04 -0.05
N HIS A 131 2.56 -6.30 0.14
CA HIS A 131 3.51 -7.31 0.59
C HIS A 131 4.08 -8.08 -0.60
N HIS A 132 5.39 -8.26 -0.61
CA HIS A 132 6.12 -8.85 -1.73
C HIS A 132 6.23 -10.37 -1.61
N SER A 133 5.10 -11.03 -1.33
CA SER A 133 4.90 -12.47 -1.44
C SER A 133 3.44 -12.82 -1.70
N VAL A 134 3.18 -14.11 -1.96
CA VAL A 134 1.82 -14.66 -2.03
C VAL A 134 1.39 -15.03 -0.61
N LEU A 135 0.67 -14.12 0.05
CA LEU A 135 0.14 -14.40 1.39
C LEU A 135 -0.86 -15.57 1.35
N PRO A 136 -0.90 -16.40 2.40
CA PRO A 136 -0.24 -16.26 3.71
C PRO A 136 1.20 -16.80 3.78
N GLY A 137 1.82 -17.13 2.64
CA GLY A 137 3.20 -17.62 2.59
C GLY A 137 4.23 -16.49 2.70
N PHE A 138 5.41 -16.82 3.23
CA PHE A 138 6.60 -15.94 3.28
C PHE A 138 6.33 -14.55 3.87
N LYS A 139 5.72 -14.50 5.05
CA LYS A 139 5.52 -13.26 5.81
C LYS A 139 6.84 -12.65 6.25
N GLY A 140 6.85 -11.34 6.48
CA GLY A 140 7.97 -10.59 7.04
C GLY A 140 9.02 -10.20 6.01
N ALA A 141 10.32 -10.23 6.43
CA ALA A 141 11.42 -9.67 5.63
C ALA A 141 11.95 -10.62 4.55
N ARG A 142 12.39 -10.05 3.43
CA ARG A 142 13.06 -10.74 2.31
C ARG A 142 12.33 -11.97 1.77
N PRO A 143 11.01 -11.91 1.48
CA PRO A 143 10.22 -13.09 1.09
C PRO A 143 10.72 -13.74 -0.21
N TYR A 144 11.25 -13.00 -1.18
CA TYR A 144 11.82 -13.60 -2.40
C TYR A 144 13.05 -14.47 -2.11
N LEU A 145 13.89 -14.12 -1.13
CA LEU A 145 14.99 -14.96 -0.71
C LEU A 145 14.51 -16.21 0.02
N GLN A 146 13.46 -16.08 0.84
CA GLN A 146 12.82 -17.22 1.49
C GLN A 146 12.20 -18.16 0.46
N ALA A 147 11.48 -17.62 -0.52
CA ALA A 147 10.85 -18.38 -1.59
C ALA A 147 11.89 -19.18 -2.41
N ARG A 148 12.98 -18.52 -2.82
CA ARG A 148 14.09 -19.19 -3.51
C ARG A 148 14.73 -20.30 -2.67
N ALA A 149 15.03 -20.04 -1.39
CA ALA A 149 15.62 -21.02 -0.50
C ALA A 149 14.72 -22.26 -0.29
N ARG A 150 13.42 -22.10 -0.41
CA ARG A 150 12.43 -23.20 -0.34
C ARG A 150 12.20 -23.90 -1.67
N GLY A 151 12.81 -23.42 -2.76
CA GLY A 151 12.67 -24.01 -4.09
C GLY A 151 11.26 -23.90 -4.67
N VAL A 152 10.50 -22.84 -4.33
CA VAL A 152 9.16 -22.65 -4.91
C VAL A 152 9.26 -22.21 -6.36
N GLU A 153 8.31 -22.64 -7.18
CA GLU A 153 8.22 -22.30 -8.60
C GLU A 153 7.29 -21.13 -8.90
N LEU A 154 6.58 -20.60 -7.88
CA LEU A 154 5.70 -19.46 -8.01
C LEU A 154 6.09 -18.41 -6.97
N ILE A 155 6.32 -17.19 -7.43
CA ILE A 155 6.46 -16.01 -6.58
C ILE A 155 5.39 -14.99 -6.93
N GLY A 156 5.18 -14.02 -6.05
CA GLY A 156 4.15 -13.02 -6.30
C GLY A 156 4.17 -11.87 -5.31
N ALA A 157 3.11 -11.10 -5.36
CA ALA A 157 2.85 -10.02 -4.43
C ALA A 157 1.37 -10.01 -4.03
N THR A 158 1.10 -9.46 -2.87
CA THR A 158 -0.24 -9.35 -2.30
C THR A 158 -0.50 -7.92 -1.88
N ALA A 159 -1.61 -7.35 -2.34
CA ALA A 159 -2.19 -6.16 -1.76
C ALA A 159 -3.25 -6.57 -0.74
N HIS A 160 -3.16 -6.05 0.45
CA HIS A 160 -4.10 -6.33 1.53
C HIS A 160 -4.40 -5.07 2.35
N ASP A 161 -5.51 -5.07 3.04
CA ASP A 161 -5.83 -4.00 3.98
C ASP A 161 -4.83 -4.00 5.15
N ALA A 162 -4.32 -2.83 5.51
CA ALA A 162 -3.36 -2.73 6.61
C ALA A 162 -4.07 -2.82 7.96
N ASN A 163 -3.67 -3.77 8.78
CA ASN A 163 -4.22 -3.97 10.12
C ASN A 163 -3.10 -4.09 11.17
N ALA A 164 -3.50 -4.32 12.42
CA ALA A 164 -2.57 -4.42 13.56
C ALA A 164 -1.71 -5.69 13.56
N TYR A 165 -2.01 -6.65 12.69
CA TYR A 165 -1.28 -7.90 12.56
C TYR A 165 -0.45 -7.87 11.28
N LEU A 166 0.85 -8.13 11.39
CA LEU A 166 1.78 -8.02 10.27
C LEU A 166 1.38 -8.99 9.16
N ASP A 167 1.12 -8.45 7.97
CA ASP A 167 0.79 -9.18 6.75
C ASP A 167 -0.43 -10.11 6.87
N GLU A 168 -1.41 -9.77 7.74
CA GLU A 168 -2.62 -10.58 8.01
C GLU A 168 -3.93 -9.87 7.66
N GLY A 169 -3.86 -8.71 7.05
CA GLY A 169 -5.06 -8.00 6.62
C GLY A 169 -5.81 -8.69 5.48
N PRO A 170 -7.11 -8.39 5.31
CA PRO A 170 -7.93 -8.91 4.22
C PRO A 170 -7.28 -8.69 2.86
N ILE A 171 -7.13 -9.76 2.07
CA ILE A 171 -6.50 -9.73 0.76
C ILE A 171 -7.44 -9.05 -0.25
N ILE A 172 -6.91 -8.07 -0.98
CA ILE A 172 -7.63 -7.32 -2.01
C ILE A 172 -7.25 -7.81 -3.41
N GLU A 173 -5.94 -8.04 -3.63
CA GLU A 173 -5.40 -8.44 -4.92
C GLU A 173 -4.16 -9.30 -4.72
N GLN A 174 -3.98 -10.29 -5.59
CA GLN A 174 -2.75 -11.07 -5.69
C GLN A 174 -2.40 -11.28 -7.16
N ASP A 175 -1.10 -11.31 -7.44
CA ASP A 175 -0.58 -11.72 -8.74
C ASP A 175 0.64 -12.62 -8.53
N VAL A 176 0.82 -13.57 -9.43
CA VAL A 176 1.89 -14.57 -9.35
C VAL A 176 2.58 -14.70 -10.69
N GLN A 177 3.84 -15.14 -10.63
CA GLN A 177 4.61 -15.49 -11.81
C GLN A 177 5.43 -16.75 -11.54
N ARG A 178 5.53 -17.61 -12.55
CA ARG A 178 6.40 -18.77 -12.48
C ARG A 178 7.85 -18.32 -12.57
N VAL A 179 8.68 -18.93 -11.73
CA VAL A 179 10.13 -18.77 -11.67
C VAL A 179 10.77 -20.13 -11.82
N ASP A 180 12.04 -20.15 -12.15
CA ASP A 180 12.80 -21.36 -12.37
C ASP A 180 14.00 -21.45 -11.40
N HIS A 181 14.46 -22.65 -11.13
CA HIS A 181 15.63 -22.92 -10.28
C HIS A 181 16.94 -22.33 -10.81
N TRP A 182 17.03 -22.03 -12.11
CA TRP A 182 18.16 -21.35 -12.73
C TRP A 182 18.31 -19.90 -12.28
N LEU A 183 17.22 -19.27 -11.89
CA LEU A 183 17.20 -17.85 -11.54
C LEU A 183 18.02 -17.59 -10.27
N SER A 184 18.85 -16.55 -10.32
CA SER A 184 19.56 -16.05 -9.15
C SER A 184 18.61 -15.38 -8.16
N ALA A 185 19.09 -15.07 -6.96
CA ALA A 185 18.32 -14.29 -5.98
C ALA A 185 18.01 -12.87 -6.48
N GLN A 186 18.85 -12.32 -7.36
CA GLN A 186 18.63 -11.04 -7.99
C GLN A 186 17.50 -11.11 -9.03
N ASP A 187 17.46 -12.18 -9.83
CA ASP A 187 16.41 -12.43 -10.82
C ASP A 187 15.03 -12.61 -10.13
N PHE A 188 14.98 -13.40 -9.04
CA PHE A 188 13.76 -13.51 -8.22
C PHE A 188 13.26 -12.13 -7.75
N THR A 189 14.19 -11.27 -7.33
CA THR A 189 13.85 -9.92 -6.90
C THR A 189 13.40 -9.05 -8.08
N ALA A 190 14.00 -9.19 -9.25
CA ALA A 190 13.63 -8.44 -10.45
C ALA A 190 12.21 -8.80 -10.92
N VAL A 191 11.94 -10.10 -11.08
CA VAL A 191 10.59 -10.62 -11.41
C VAL A 191 9.57 -10.15 -10.37
N GLY A 192 9.92 -10.24 -9.10
CA GLY A 192 9.05 -9.77 -8.02
C GLY A 192 8.68 -8.30 -8.11
N ARG A 193 9.63 -7.43 -8.47
CA ARG A 193 9.37 -5.98 -8.66
C ARG A 193 8.37 -5.68 -9.77
N GLU A 194 8.38 -6.45 -10.84
CA GLU A 194 7.41 -6.30 -11.93
C GLU A 194 5.99 -6.67 -11.47
N ILE A 195 5.87 -7.75 -10.70
CA ILE A 195 4.60 -8.17 -10.11
C ILE A 195 4.08 -7.11 -9.14
N GLU A 196 4.94 -6.59 -8.27
CA GLU A 196 4.59 -5.55 -7.30
C GLU A 196 3.97 -4.32 -7.98
N GLY A 197 4.52 -3.88 -9.13
CA GLY A 197 3.97 -2.76 -9.88
C GLY A 197 2.53 -2.99 -10.34
N ARG A 198 2.21 -4.21 -10.80
CA ARG A 198 0.85 -4.59 -11.21
C ARG A 198 -0.09 -4.68 -10.01
N VAL A 199 0.35 -5.34 -8.94
CA VAL A 199 -0.42 -5.54 -7.71
C VAL A 199 -0.65 -4.22 -6.98
N LEU A 200 0.22 -3.23 -7.12
CA LEU A 200 0.04 -1.88 -6.56
C LEU A 200 -1.08 -1.10 -7.28
N ALA A 201 -1.14 -1.20 -8.59
CA ALA A 201 -2.07 -0.42 -9.40
C ALA A 201 -3.51 -0.96 -9.43
N ARG A 202 -3.68 -2.29 -9.41
CA ARG A 202 -5.00 -2.93 -9.52
C ARG A 202 -5.93 -2.65 -8.33
N PRO A 203 -5.50 -2.74 -7.05
CA PRO A 203 -6.33 -2.42 -5.90
C PRO A 203 -6.77 -0.96 -5.90
N LEU A 204 -5.87 -0.07 -6.31
CA LEU A 204 -6.16 1.34 -6.39
C LEU A 204 -7.23 1.63 -7.45
N ARG A 205 -7.14 1.00 -8.63
CA ARG A 205 -8.18 1.07 -9.64
C ARG A 205 -9.53 0.60 -9.09
N ARG A 206 -9.54 -0.55 -8.42
CA ARG A 206 -10.74 -1.10 -7.78
C ARG A 206 -11.28 -0.19 -6.68
N HIS A 207 -10.41 0.48 -5.94
CA HIS A 207 -10.85 1.46 -4.93
C HIS A 207 -11.49 2.69 -5.60
N VAL A 208 -10.93 3.18 -6.70
CA VAL A 208 -11.49 4.27 -7.52
C VAL A 208 -12.86 3.88 -8.08
N GLU A 209 -12.98 2.67 -8.65
CA GLU A 209 -14.22 2.11 -9.18
C GLU A 209 -15.18 1.64 -8.07
N ARG A 210 -14.69 1.57 -6.82
CA ARG A 210 -15.43 1.25 -5.58
C ARG A 210 -16.06 -0.15 -5.48
N PRO A 211 -15.56 -1.18 -6.16
CA PRO A 211 -16.10 -2.52 -6.06
C PRO A 211 -15.55 -3.33 -4.87
N VAL A 212 -14.76 -2.73 -3.96
CA VAL A 212 -14.16 -3.43 -2.82
C VAL A 212 -14.94 -3.16 -1.53
N ARG A 213 -15.30 -4.23 -0.81
CA ARG A 213 -15.89 -4.17 0.53
C ARG A 213 -15.17 -5.14 1.45
N VAL A 214 -14.75 -4.65 2.60
CA VAL A 214 -14.23 -5.51 3.66
C VAL A 214 -15.41 -6.18 4.37
N ASN A 215 -15.35 -7.51 4.48
CA ASN A 215 -16.31 -8.33 5.20
C ASN A 215 -15.58 -9.28 6.16
N GLY A 216 -15.40 -8.84 7.41
CA GLY A 216 -14.61 -9.56 8.41
C GLY A 216 -13.14 -9.71 7.94
N HIS A 217 -12.70 -10.95 7.76
CA HIS A 217 -11.33 -11.29 7.33
C HIS A 217 -11.15 -11.36 5.81
N LYS A 218 -12.15 -11.01 5.02
CA LYS A 218 -12.13 -11.11 3.55
C LYS A 218 -12.51 -9.79 2.91
N CYS A 219 -11.92 -9.51 1.75
CA CYS A 219 -12.46 -8.50 0.85
C CYS A 219 -13.39 -9.16 -0.18
N VAL A 220 -14.54 -8.53 -0.40
CA VAL A 220 -15.43 -8.85 -1.52
C VAL A 220 -15.15 -7.82 -2.61
N VAL A 221 -14.77 -8.32 -3.79
CA VAL A 221 -14.48 -7.49 -4.96
C VAL A 221 -15.58 -7.75 -5.98
N PHE A 222 -16.40 -6.75 -6.26
CA PHE A 222 -17.40 -6.83 -7.32
C PHE A 222 -16.71 -6.61 -8.68
N ARG A 223 -17.07 -7.38 -9.68
CA ARG A 223 -16.56 -7.31 -11.05
C ARG A 223 -17.66 -6.85 -11.99
#